data_20f9abd6c6366b975cdaeb433dce8ae3
#
_entry.id   20f9abd6c6366b975cdaeb433dce8ae3
#
_cell.length_a   1.000
_cell.length_b   1.000
_cell.length_c   1.000
_cell.angle_alpha   90.00
_cell.angle_beta   90.00
_cell.angle_gamma   90.00
#
_symmetry.space_group_name_H-M   'P 1'
#
loop_
_entity.id
_entity.type
_entity.pdbx_description
1 polymer ?
#
loop_
_entity_poly.entity_id
_entity_poly.type
_entity_poly.pdbx_seq_one_letter_code
_entity_poly.pdbx_strand_id
1 'polypeptide(L)'
;METFLIRALQLILSLSILVVLHEFGHFAFARLFKVRVEKFYMFFNPNFSLIRAKKINGQWKFKFFAKNIPANERPKLDADGDAMHDTKGKPMMELIPLEDLEDGDWRKYPENTEWGIGWLPLGGYCKISGMVDETTELSQMSAEPQPWEYRSRSVAQRLPIIIGGVLVNFILAMVIYSAVLYTWGQDFLPLKNAKYGLEFSNVMLNYGFKNGDNIVKIDGVPTIYRSDVIEKLLIDGKQNITVSRNNQLVDLTMPADFSQKVLAAREPDLISERFPFVIDEVSAGFPAAKVNLQTGDSIIGINGKPLTIYQDIVKELDASRNTQIDLNYIRKGAVMMTKVQLDETAKLGVRPFSPADYLAINHVQYGFFESMPAGVKYCWKTLTSYVKQFKLVFTKEGSKQLGGFGSIGKMFPKIWDWQVFWSMTALLSVILAFMNFLPIPALDGGYVLFLIYELITRKKPNEKFLEYAQTVGMMLLFGLLIFANGNDIFKAIFK
;
A
#
# COMPACT_ATOMS: atom_id res chain seq x y z
N MET A 1 7.79 16.15 14.14
CA MET A 1 6.88 15.28 14.91
C MET A 1 5.48 15.27 14.29
N GLU A 2 4.88 16.41 14.02
CA GLU A 2 3.53 16.54 13.42
C GLU A 2 3.35 15.79 12.09
N THR A 3 4.27 15.97 11.15
CA THR A 3 4.24 15.25 9.84
C THR A 3 4.27 13.73 9.99
N PHE A 4 5.00 13.20 10.97
CA PHE A 4 5.04 11.77 11.24
C PHE A 4 3.69 11.27 11.76
N LEU A 5 3.09 12.02 12.69
CA LEU A 5 1.78 11.67 13.27
C LEU A 5 0.66 11.68 12.21
N ILE A 6 0.65 12.68 11.33
CA ILE A 6 -0.34 12.76 10.24
C ILE A 6 -0.23 11.54 9.31
N ARG A 7 0.98 11.16 8.91
CA ARG A 7 1.21 9.99 8.06
C ARG A 7 0.85 8.68 8.75
N ALA A 8 1.23 8.54 10.03
CA ALA A 8 0.89 7.36 10.81
C ALA A 8 -0.62 7.21 10.99
N LEU A 9 -1.33 8.31 11.27
CA LEU A 9 -2.79 8.32 11.40
C LEU A 9 -3.48 7.92 10.08
N GLN A 10 -3.05 8.48 8.95
CA GLN A 10 -3.58 8.11 7.64
C GLN A 10 -3.36 6.62 7.33
N LEU A 11 -2.16 6.10 7.60
CA LEU A 11 -1.85 4.69 7.39
C LEU A 11 -2.71 3.79 8.26
N ILE A 12 -2.81 4.08 9.57
CA ILE A 12 -3.62 3.29 10.50
C ILE A 12 -5.09 3.32 10.09
N LEU A 13 -5.64 4.48 9.75
CA LEU A 13 -7.03 4.62 9.32
C LEU A 13 -7.29 3.82 8.03
N SER A 14 -6.41 3.95 7.05
CA SER A 14 -6.49 3.21 5.79
C SER A 14 -6.49 1.70 6.05
N LEU A 15 -5.49 1.19 6.78
CA LEU A 15 -5.40 -0.24 7.11
C LEU A 15 -6.60 -0.71 7.93
N SER A 16 -7.13 0.10 8.85
CA SER A 16 -8.33 -0.24 9.63
C SER A 16 -9.54 -0.49 8.73
N ILE A 17 -9.78 0.41 7.76
CA ILE A 17 -10.87 0.26 6.79
C ILE A 17 -10.68 -1.02 5.98
N LEU A 18 -9.48 -1.25 5.47
CA LEU A 18 -9.18 -2.40 4.61
C LEU A 18 -9.32 -3.72 5.33
N VAL A 19 -8.80 -3.82 6.55
CA VAL A 19 -8.85 -5.05 7.35
C VAL A 19 -10.28 -5.36 7.76
N VAL A 20 -11.04 -4.38 8.28
CA VAL A 20 -12.43 -4.62 8.70
C VAL A 20 -13.28 -5.10 7.53
N LEU A 21 -13.13 -4.51 6.35
CA LEU A 21 -13.91 -4.92 5.18
C LEU A 21 -13.43 -6.26 4.60
N HIS A 22 -12.14 -6.56 4.68
CA HIS A 22 -11.59 -7.87 4.35
C HIS A 22 -12.21 -8.97 5.21
N GLU A 23 -12.13 -8.82 6.53
CA GLU A 23 -12.72 -9.77 7.49
C GLU A 23 -14.25 -9.87 7.33
N PHE A 24 -14.90 -8.74 6.99
CA PHE A 24 -16.32 -8.74 6.70
C PHE A 24 -16.65 -9.58 5.46
N GLY A 25 -15.77 -9.68 4.48
CA GLY A 25 -15.91 -10.58 3.33
C GLY A 25 -16.02 -12.04 3.78
N HIS A 26 -15.11 -12.51 4.62
CA HIS A 26 -15.17 -13.86 5.19
C HIS A 26 -16.43 -14.08 6.02
N PHE A 27 -16.75 -13.13 6.88
CA PHE A 27 -17.95 -13.14 7.72
C PHE A 27 -19.23 -13.27 6.88
N ALA A 28 -19.38 -12.44 5.86
CA ALA A 28 -20.61 -12.40 5.03
C ALA A 28 -20.86 -13.74 4.33
N PHE A 29 -19.85 -14.31 3.70
CA PHE A 29 -19.96 -15.61 3.04
C PHE A 29 -20.13 -16.77 4.04
N ALA A 30 -19.45 -16.73 5.20
CA ALA A 30 -19.67 -17.73 6.24
C ALA A 30 -21.15 -17.74 6.69
N ARG A 31 -21.71 -16.56 6.95
CA ARG A 31 -23.13 -16.41 7.35
C ARG A 31 -24.09 -16.82 6.22
N LEU A 32 -23.76 -16.48 4.96
CA LEU A 32 -24.55 -16.88 3.79
C LEU A 32 -24.68 -18.41 3.69
N PHE A 33 -23.57 -19.12 3.94
CA PHE A 33 -23.56 -20.60 3.93
C PHE A 33 -23.88 -21.24 5.27
N LYS A 34 -24.44 -20.48 6.22
CA LYS A 34 -24.85 -20.95 7.56
C LYS A 34 -23.71 -21.58 8.36
N VAL A 35 -22.50 -21.08 8.18
CA VAL A 35 -21.33 -21.39 9.01
C VAL A 35 -21.32 -20.42 10.19
N ARG A 36 -21.03 -20.95 11.38
CA ARG A 36 -20.95 -20.14 12.59
C ARG A 36 -19.69 -19.30 12.58
N VAL A 37 -19.83 -18.03 12.94
CA VAL A 37 -18.71 -17.13 13.21
C VAL A 37 -18.69 -16.82 14.70
N GLU A 38 -17.63 -17.23 15.37
CA GLU A 38 -17.48 -17.10 16.82
C GLU A 38 -17.09 -15.69 17.23
N LYS A 39 -16.08 -15.11 16.54
CA LYS A 39 -15.54 -13.78 16.82
C LYS A 39 -15.29 -13.00 15.54
N PHE A 40 -15.52 -11.69 15.63
CA PHE A 40 -15.17 -10.72 14.59
C PHE A 40 -14.49 -9.54 15.25
N TYR A 41 -13.20 -9.36 14.98
CA TYR A 41 -12.40 -8.34 15.64
C TYR A 41 -11.71 -7.43 14.64
N MET A 42 -11.91 -6.12 14.82
CA MET A 42 -11.00 -5.12 14.28
C MET A 42 -9.80 -5.05 15.21
N PHE A 43 -8.62 -5.32 14.71
CA PHE A 43 -7.35 -5.40 15.42
C PHE A 43 -7.22 -6.64 16.33
N PHE A 44 -5.99 -7.10 16.48
CA PHE A 44 -5.68 -8.18 17.42
C PHE A 44 -5.82 -7.73 18.85
N ASN A 45 -6.23 -8.66 19.71
CA ASN A 45 -6.53 -8.43 21.12
C ASN A 45 -5.76 -9.35 22.06
N PRO A 46 -4.41 -9.46 21.99
CA PRO A 46 -3.65 -10.29 22.92
C PRO A 46 -3.99 -9.89 24.36
N ASN A 47 -4.37 -10.87 25.18
CA ASN A 47 -4.74 -10.75 26.57
C ASN A 47 -6.03 -9.98 26.89
N PHE A 48 -6.36 -8.87 26.20
CA PHE A 48 -7.56 -8.08 26.44
C PHE A 48 -8.08 -7.37 25.20
N SER A 49 -9.35 -6.97 25.23
CA SER A 49 -9.99 -6.18 24.19
C SER A 49 -10.29 -4.78 24.70
N LEU A 50 -10.14 -3.75 23.85
CA LEU A 50 -10.57 -2.40 24.17
C LEU A 50 -12.09 -2.34 24.36
N ILE A 51 -12.80 -2.94 23.40
CA ILE A 51 -14.27 -3.05 23.42
C ILE A 51 -14.61 -4.43 22.90
N ARG A 52 -15.62 -5.06 23.54
CA ARG A 52 -16.29 -6.23 22.97
C ARG A 52 -17.77 -6.18 23.23
N ALA A 53 -18.53 -6.73 22.33
CA ALA A 53 -19.98 -6.77 22.35
C ALA A 53 -20.49 -8.15 21.93
N LYS A 54 -21.47 -8.66 22.62
CA LYS A 54 -22.15 -9.92 22.28
C LYS A 54 -23.62 -9.85 22.65
N LYS A 55 -24.47 -10.50 21.85
CA LYS A 55 -25.89 -10.63 22.18
C LYS A 55 -26.09 -11.78 23.15
N ILE A 56 -26.58 -11.48 24.36
CA ILE A 56 -26.82 -12.43 25.44
C ILE A 56 -28.28 -12.27 25.91
N ASN A 57 -29.03 -13.34 25.95
CA ASN A 57 -30.47 -13.31 26.28
C ASN A 57 -31.24 -12.28 25.43
N GLY A 58 -30.93 -12.18 24.13
CA GLY A 58 -31.60 -11.23 23.24
C GLY A 58 -31.13 -9.78 23.35
N GLN A 59 -30.31 -9.42 24.31
CA GLN A 59 -29.82 -8.06 24.59
C GLN A 59 -28.33 -7.93 24.28
N TRP A 60 -27.92 -6.77 23.71
CA TRP A 60 -26.49 -6.46 23.50
C TRP A 60 -25.83 -6.14 24.84
N LYS A 61 -24.76 -6.87 25.17
CA LYS A 61 -23.88 -6.62 26.31
C LYS A 61 -22.53 -6.13 25.82
N PHE A 62 -22.01 -5.10 26.46
CA PHE A 62 -20.71 -4.49 26.16
C PHE A 62 -19.76 -4.67 27.33
N LYS A 63 -18.49 -4.93 27.04
CA LYS A 63 -17.40 -4.92 28.03
C LYS A 63 -16.26 -4.08 27.49
N PHE A 64 -15.70 -3.21 28.34
CA PHE A 64 -14.59 -2.33 28.00
C PHE A 64 -13.34 -2.79 28.74
N PHE A 65 -12.18 -2.71 28.10
CA PHE A 65 -10.87 -3.10 28.65
C PHE A 65 -10.90 -4.47 29.35
N ALA A 66 -11.65 -5.39 28.79
CA ALA A 66 -11.91 -6.68 29.41
C ALA A 66 -10.91 -7.74 28.96
N LYS A 67 -10.39 -8.53 29.91
CA LYS A 67 -9.54 -9.69 29.65
C LYS A 67 -10.25 -10.68 28.74
N ASN A 68 -9.49 -11.38 27.91
CA ASN A 68 -10.02 -12.43 27.05
C ASN A 68 -10.67 -13.52 27.89
N ILE A 69 -11.78 -14.04 27.40
CA ILE A 69 -12.47 -15.15 28.08
C ILE A 69 -11.75 -16.42 27.68
N PRO A 70 -11.33 -17.26 28.67
CA PRO A 70 -10.71 -18.55 28.37
C PRO A 70 -11.69 -19.48 27.63
N ALA A 71 -11.14 -20.53 27.01
CA ALA A 71 -11.94 -21.57 26.40
C ALA A 71 -12.98 -22.15 27.38
N ASN A 72 -14.07 -22.73 26.83
CA ASN A 72 -15.12 -23.37 27.64
C ASN A 72 -14.68 -24.77 28.06
N GLU A 73 -13.58 -24.85 28.82
CA GLU A 73 -12.95 -26.07 29.23
C GLU A 73 -12.64 -26.05 30.72
N ARG A 74 -12.71 -27.21 31.35
CA ARG A 74 -12.25 -27.46 32.73
C ARG A 74 -11.37 -28.70 32.79
N PRO A 75 -10.47 -28.83 33.77
CA PRO A 75 -9.75 -30.08 33.96
C PRO A 75 -10.74 -31.22 34.13
N LYS A 76 -10.54 -32.30 33.41
CA LYS A 76 -11.30 -33.54 33.59
C LYS A 76 -10.85 -34.14 34.90
N LEU A 77 -11.83 -34.41 35.80
CA LEU A 77 -11.59 -35.00 37.10
C LEU A 77 -11.74 -36.51 37.04
N ASP A 78 -10.98 -37.23 37.86
CA ASP A 78 -11.17 -38.64 38.13
C ASP A 78 -12.24 -38.89 39.17
N ALA A 79 -12.46 -40.13 39.60
CA ALA A 79 -13.47 -40.50 40.59
C ALA A 79 -13.22 -39.90 41.99
N ASP A 80 -11.98 -39.54 42.29
CA ASP A 80 -11.55 -38.96 43.57
C ASP A 80 -11.56 -37.43 43.54
N GLY A 81 -11.86 -36.80 42.38
CA GLY A 81 -11.94 -35.34 42.20
C GLY A 81 -10.59 -34.71 41.81
N ASP A 82 -9.56 -35.48 41.52
CA ASP A 82 -8.27 -34.99 41.10
C ASP A 82 -8.20 -34.81 39.58
N ALA A 83 -7.41 -33.86 39.11
CA ALA A 83 -7.27 -33.60 37.68
C ALA A 83 -6.54 -34.75 36.95
N MET A 84 -7.20 -35.36 35.98
CA MET A 84 -6.58 -36.35 35.09
C MET A 84 -5.47 -35.73 34.25
N HIS A 85 -4.33 -36.38 34.12
CA HIS A 85 -3.21 -35.88 33.33
C HIS A 85 -2.92 -36.82 32.14
N ASP A 86 -2.43 -36.25 31.05
CA ASP A 86 -1.97 -37.01 29.88
C ASP A 86 -0.59 -37.67 30.16
N THR A 87 -0.12 -38.44 29.19
CA THR A 87 1.21 -39.13 29.26
C THR A 87 2.40 -38.17 29.39
N LYS A 88 2.16 -36.84 29.21
CA LYS A 88 3.17 -35.78 29.32
C LYS A 88 2.99 -34.94 30.59
N GLY A 89 2.11 -35.35 31.49
CA GLY A 89 1.82 -34.64 32.74
C GLY A 89 1.00 -33.35 32.60
N LYS A 90 0.34 -33.15 31.46
CA LYS A 90 -0.60 -32.01 31.28
C LYS A 90 -2.00 -32.40 31.71
N PRO A 91 -2.77 -31.56 32.38
CA PRO A 91 -4.15 -31.86 32.73
C PRO A 91 -4.99 -32.09 31.46
N MET A 92 -5.73 -33.18 31.45
CA MET A 92 -6.73 -33.49 30.43
C MET A 92 -7.89 -32.52 30.61
N MET A 93 -8.28 -31.82 29.54
CA MET A 93 -9.38 -30.85 29.57
C MET A 93 -10.65 -31.46 29.01
N GLU A 94 -11.79 -31.12 29.58
CA GLU A 94 -13.14 -31.45 29.05
C GLU A 94 -13.93 -30.18 28.81
N LEU A 95 -14.83 -30.21 27.84
CA LEU A 95 -15.76 -29.10 27.58
C LEU A 95 -16.78 -29.01 28.71
N ILE A 96 -17.00 -27.80 29.24
CA ILE A 96 -18.09 -27.52 30.19
C ILE A 96 -19.40 -27.54 29.38
N PRO A 97 -20.40 -28.36 29.75
CA PRO A 97 -21.71 -28.32 29.12
C PRO A 97 -22.31 -26.89 29.16
N LEU A 98 -22.93 -26.44 28.07
CA LEU A 98 -23.47 -25.09 27.98
C LEU A 98 -24.57 -24.83 29.02
N GLU A 99 -25.27 -25.87 29.45
CA GLU A 99 -26.31 -25.87 30.53
C GLU A 99 -25.70 -25.57 31.90
N ASP A 100 -24.45 -25.96 32.15
CA ASP A 100 -23.76 -25.72 33.43
C ASP A 100 -23.23 -24.28 33.54
N LEU A 101 -23.29 -23.51 32.45
CA LEU A 101 -22.86 -22.11 32.47
C LEU A 101 -23.98 -21.18 32.95
N GLU A 102 -23.62 -20.17 33.73
CA GLU A 102 -24.57 -19.14 34.17
C GLU A 102 -25.21 -18.40 33.00
N ASP A 103 -26.43 -17.92 33.11
CA ASP A 103 -27.16 -17.21 32.07
C ASP A 103 -26.46 -15.91 31.58
N GLY A 104 -25.58 -15.36 32.39
CA GLY A 104 -24.77 -14.20 32.03
C GLY A 104 -23.42 -14.52 31.37
N ASP A 105 -23.04 -15.81 31.31
CA ASP A 105 -21.76 -16.23 30.75
C ASP A 105 -21.74 -16.07 29.21
N TRP A 106 -20.72 -15.41 28.71
CA TRP A 106 -20.55 -15.16 27.28
C TRP A 106 -20.32 -16.45 26.46
N ARG A 107 -19.83 -17.50 27.10
CA ARG A 107 -19.57 -18.80 26.48
C ARG A 107 -20.86 -19.60 26.23
N LYS A 108 -21.94 -19.31 27.00
CA LYS A 108 -23.26 -20.00 26.91
C LYS A 108 -23.94 -19.80 25.55
N TYR A 109 -23.56 -18.75 24.77
CA TYR A 109 -24.20 -18.40 23.51
C TYR A 109 -23.22 -18.49 22.33
N PRO A 110 -22.73 -19.69 21.98
CA PRO A 110 -21.73 -19.86 20.94
C PRO A 110 -22.24 -19.51 19.53
N GLU A 111 -23.57 -19.50 19.32
CA GLU A 111 -24.23 -19.13 18.05
C GLU A 111 -24.18 -17.63 17.77
N ASN A 112 -23.99 -16.79 18.81
CA ASN A 112 -23.92 -15.35 18.70
C ASN A 112 -22.46 -14.91 18.54
N THR A 113 -22.17 -14.23 17.44
CA THR A 113 -20.84 -13.69 17.18
C THR A 113 -20.44 -12.65 18.24
N GLU A 114 -19.23 -12.79 18.78
CA GLU A 114 -18.57 -11.77 19.59
C GLU A 114 -17.89 -10.75 18.68
N TRP A 115 -18.31 -9.50 18.80
CA TRP A 115 -17.74 -8.37 18.05
C TRP A 115 -16.77 -7.62 18.94
N GLY A 116 -15.63 -7.18 18.41
CA GLY A 116 -14.69 -6.47 19.26
C GLY A 116 -13.70 -5.58 18.51
N ILE A 117 -13.05 -4.72 19.32
CA ILE A 117 -11.91 -3.91 18.92
C ILE A 117 -10.73 -4.31 19.80
N GLY A 118 -9.69 -4.83 19.19
CA GLY A 118 -8.42 -5.10 19.85
C GLY A 118 -7.60 -3.82 20.03
N TRP A 119 -6.46 -3.94 20.68
CA TRP A 119 -5.56 -2.81 20.92
C TRP A 119 -4.34 -2.79 20.00
N LEU A 120 -4.05 -3.89 19.26
CA LEU A 120 -2.88 -4.03 18.43
C LEU A 120 -3.25 -3.82 16.93
N PRO A 121 -2.97 -2.66 16.30
CA PRO A 121 -3.44 -2.31 14.97
C PRO A 121 -2.58 -2.94 13.85
N LEU A 122 -2.26 -4.24 13.98
CA LEU A 122 -1.47 -4.99 12.99
C LEU A 122 -2.31 -5.93 12.12
N GLY A 123 -3.64 -5.91 12.26
CA GLY A 123 -4.57 -6.76 11.54
C GLY A 123 -5.84 -6.96 12.34
N GLY A 124 -6.81 -7.69 11.80
CA GLY A 124 -8.02 -8.14 12.46
C GLY A 124 -8.18 -9.65 12.29
N TYR A 125 -9.30 -10.20 12.73
CA TYR A 125 -9.61 -11.60 12.48
C TYR A 125 -11.11 -11.90 12.55
N CYS A 126 -11.49 -12.88 11.77
CA CYS A 126 -12.83 -13.46 11.76
C CYS A 126 -12.71 -14.95 12.12
N LYS A 127 -12.99 -15.32 13.40
CA LYS A 127 -12.92 -16.72 13.84
C LYS A 127 -14.14 -17.49 13.36
N ILE A 128 -13.92 -18.38 12.39
CA ILE A 128 -14.93 -19.22 11.77
C ILE A 128 -14.86 -20.62 12.37
N SER A 129 -15.98 -21.14 12.91
CA SER A 129 -16.03 -22.47 13.54
C SER A 129 -15.59 -23.56 12.56
N GLY A 130 -14.69 -24.46 13.01
CA GLY A 130 -14.20 -25.59 12.24
C GLY A 130 -13.25 -25.22 11.08
N MET A 131 -12.69 -24.00 11.11
CA MET A 131 -11.58 -23.58 10.25
C MET A 131 -10.29 -23.60 11.06
N VAL A 132 -9.22 -24.14 10.50
CA VAL A 132 -7.88 -24.08 11.11
C VAL A 132 -7.33 -22.71 10.83
N ASP A 133 -7.19 -21.87 11.83
CA ASP A 133 -6.59 -20.56 11.75
C ASP A 133 -5.50 -20.38 12.84
N GLU A 134 -4.87 -19.22 12.89
CA GLU A 134 -3.81 -18.90 13.86
C GLU A 134 -4.28 -18.98 15.32
N THR A 135 -5.59 -19.04 15.58
CA THR A 135 -6.20 -19.04 16.92
C THR A 135 -6.80 -20.38 17.30
N THR A 136 -6.77 -21.38 16.41
CA THR A 136 -7.45 -22.65 16.61
C THR A 136 -6.53 -23.67 17.28
N GLU A 137 -6.94 -24.17 18.45
CA GLU A 137 -6.26 -25.31 19.08
C GLU A 137 -6.70 -26.63 18.42
N LEU A 138 -5.73 -27.48 18.04
CA LEU A 138 -5.98 -28.76 17.38
C LEU A 138 -6.83 -29.73 18.20
N SER A 139 -6.80 -29.62 19.54
CA SER A 139 -7.66 -30.37 20.44
C SER A 139 -9.15 -30.22 20.11
N GLN A 140 -9.55 -29.04 19.63
CA GLN A 140 -10.94 -28.74 19.25
C GLN A 140 -11.31 -29.36 17.87
N MET A 141 -10.34 -29.76 17.07
CA MET A 141 -10.53 -30.34 15.73
C MET A 141 -10.68 -31.86 15.76
N SER A 142 -10.37 -32.54 16.86
CA SER A 142 -10.42 -34.00 16.98
C SER A 142 -11.85 -34.56 17.05
N ALA A 143 -12.85 -33.71 17.34
CA ALA A 143 -14.26 -34.10 17.37
C ALA A 143 -14.87 -34.23 15.96
N GLU A 144 -15.94 -35.00 15.82
CA GLU A 144 -16.69 -35.10 14.55
C GLU A 144 -17.18 -33.74 14.06
N PRO A 145 -17.09 -33.46 12.72
CA PRO A 145 -17.51 -32.19 12.16
C PRO A 145 -18.99 -31.89 12.43
N GLN A 146 -19.26 -30.73 13.00
CA GLN A 146 -20.61 -30.31 13.29
C GLN A 146 -21.27 -29.62 12.07
N PRO A 147 -22.62 -29.69 11.91
CA PRO A 147 -23.30 -29.10 10.75
C PRO A 147 -23.08 -27.62 10.54
N TRP A 148 -22.71 -26.86 11.56
CA TRP A 148 -22.45 -25.40 11.49
C TRP A 148 -21.00 -25.04 11.29
N GLU A 149 -20.11 -26.05 11.12
CA GLU A 149 -18.68 -25.82 10.93
C GLU A 149 -18.31 -25.69 9.46
N TYR A 150 -17.24 -24.92 9.19
CA TYR A 150 -16.63 -24.74 7.88
C TYR A 150 -16.27 -26.10 7.22
N ARG A 151 -15.65 -27.02 7.97
CA ARG A 151 -15.20 -28.34 7.48
C ARG A 151 -16.34 -29.27 7.10
N SER A 152 -17.59 -28.98 7.50
CA SER A 152 -18.79 -29.74 7.11
C SER A 152 -19.34 -29.31 5.75
N ARG A 153 -18.90 -28.16 5.22
CA ARG A 153 -19.40 -27.61 3.96
C ARG A 153 -18.68 -28.20 2.74
N SER A 154 -19.38 -28.19 1.60
CA SER A 154 -18.78 -28.58 0.34
C SER A 154 -17.67 -27.61 -0.09
N VAL A 155 -16.75 -28.07 -0.94
CA VAL A 155 -15.67 -27.19 -1.49
C VAL A 155 -16.26 -25.93 -2.15
N ALA A 156 -17.39 -26.08 -2.89
CA ALA A 156 -18.08 -24.98 -3.55
C ALA A 156 -18.63 -23.92 -2.58
N GLN A 157 -18.88 -24.28 -1.31
CA GLN A 157 -19.30 -23.35 -0.26
C GLN A 157 -18.11 -22.81 0.53
N ARG A 158 -17.06 -23.60 0.71
CA ARG A 158 -15.85 -23.19 1.42
C ARG A 158 -15.02 -22.19 0.64
N LEU A 159 -14.92 -22.37 -0.68
CA LEU A 159 -14.13 -21.49 -1.55
C LEU A 159 -14.58 -20.02 -1.51
N PRO A 160 -15.88 -19.66 -1.67
CA PRO A 160 -16.32 -18.27 -1.51
C PRO A 160 -16.08 -17.71 -0.10
N ILE A 161 -16.12 -18.52 0.96
CA ILE A 161 -15.83 -18.07 2.32
C ILE A 161 -14.38 -17.56 2.40
N ILE A 162 -13.42 -18.30 1.83
CA ILE A 162 -12.01 -17.91 1.82
C ILE A 162 -11.74 -16.74 0.88
N ILE A 163 -12.27 -16.78 -0.34
CA ILE A 163 -12.04 -15.71 -1.33
C ILE A 163 -12.77 -14.42 -0.93
N GLY A 164 -13.75 -14.50 -0.01
CA GLY A 164 -14.61 -13.38 0.37
C GLY A 164 -13.85 -12.13 0.79
N GLY A 165 -12.80 -12.26 1.59
CA GLY A 165 -11.94 -11.14 2.00
C GLY A 165 -11.23 -10.48 0.82
N VAL A 166 -10.60 -11.29 -0.03
CA VAL A 166 -9.91 -10.83 -1.25
C VAL A 166 -10.88 -10.12 -2.21
N LEU A 167 -12.06 -10.73 -2.42
CA LEU A 167 -13.09 -10.19 -3.29
C LEU A 167 -13.60 -8.83 -2.82
N VAL A 168 -13.88 -8.71 -1.52
CA VAL A 168 -14.37 -7.44 -0.94
C VAL A 168 -13.30 -6.35 -1.06
N ASN A 169 -12.03 -6.64 -0.82
CA ASN A 169 -10.97 -5.66 -1.02
C ASN A 169 -10.85 -5.23 -2.48
N PHE A 170 -10.98 -6.15 -3.42
CA PHE A 170 -10.92 -5.81 -4.84
C PHE A 170 -12.11 -4.94 -5.28
N ILE A 171 -13.33 -5.28 -4.83
CA ILE A 171 -14.53 -4.46 -5.07
C ILE A 171 -14.39 -3.09 -4.40
N LEU A 172 -13.88 -3.04 -3.17
CA LEU A 172 -13.64 -1.79 -2.44
C LEU A 172 -12.69 -0.87 -3.22
N ALA A 173 -11.60 -1.40 -3.76
CA ALA A 173 -10.69 -0.62 -4.59
C ALA A 173 -11.38 -0.03 -5.82
N MET A 174 -12.23 -0.82 -6.51
CA MET A 174 -13.02 -0.33 -7.64
C MET A 174 -13.96 0.81 -7.23
N VAL A 175 -14.66 0.65 -6.11
CA VAL A 175 -15.58 1.67 -5.59
C VAL A 175 -14.83 2.95 -5.21
N ILE A 176 -13.70 2.83 -4.49
CA ILE A 176 -12.92 3.99 -4.09
C ILE A 176 -12.35 4.72 -5.32
N TYR A 177 -11.75 4.01 -6.29
CA TYR A 177 -11.27 4.65 -7.52
C TYR A 177 -12.38 5.33 -8.30
N SER A 178 -13.57 4.71 -8.40
CA SER A 178 -14.73 5.35 -9.03
C SER A 178 -15.14 6.63 -8.30
N ALA A 179 -15.19 6.60 -6.97
CA ALA A 179 -15.51 7.78 -6.15
C ALA A 179 -14.46 8.88 -6.29
N VAL A 180 -13.16 8.54 -6.32
CA VAL A 180 -12.07 9.50 -6.54
C VAL A 180 -12.17 10.15 -7.91
N LEU A 181 -12.40 9.37 -8.97
CA LEU A 181 -12.57 9.89 -10.32
C LEU A 181 -13.82 10.77 -10.47
N TYR A 182 -14.91 10.43 -9.80
CA TYR A 182 -16.12 11.24 -9.77
C TYR A 182 -15.90 12.58 -9.05
N THR A 183 -15.21 12.55 -7.89
CA THR A 183 -15.08 13.72 -7.01
C THR A 183 -14.02 14.69 -7.51
N TRP A 184 -12.87 14.18 -7.94
CA TRP A 184 -11.70 15.00 -8.30
C TRP A 184 -11.28 14.89 -9.76
N GLY A 185 -11.90 14.02 -10.55
CA GLY A 185 -11.46 13.78 -11.92
C GLY A 185 -10.08 13.16 -12.01
N GLN A 186 -9.47 13.27 -13.16
CA GLN A 186 -8.10 12.79 -13.41
C GLN A 186 -7.34 13.75 -14.31
N ASP A 187 -6.14 14.13 -13.90
CA ASP A 187 -5.23 14.94 -14.67
C ASP A 187 -4.32 14.06 -15.53
N PHE A 188 -4.20 14.44 -16.80
CA PHE A 188 -3.29 13.80 -17.74
C PHE A 188 -2.38 14.85 -18.35
N LEU A 189 -1.08 14.62 -18.27
CA LEU A 189 -0.11 15.38 -19.04
C LEU A 189 0.41 14.51 -20.20
N PRO A 190 -0.08 14.71 -21.42
CA PRO A 190 0.51 14.07 -22.57
C PRO A 190 1.96 14.54 -22.78
N LEU A 191 2.89 13.62 -23.06
CA LEU A 191 4.30 13.95 -23.29
C LEU A 191 4.52 14.98 -24.38
N LYS A 192 3.66 15.01 -25.40
CA LYS A 192 3.69 16.03 -26.47
C LYS A 192 3.44 17.45 -25.95
N ASN A 193 2.82 17.60 -24.77
CA ASN A 193 2.54 18.90 -24.15
C ASN A 193 3.70 19.36 -23.24
N ALA A 194 4.78 18.59 -23.11
CA ALA A 194 6.00 18.98 -22.40
C ALA A 194 6.78 20.00 -23.27
N LYS A 195 6.28 21.24 -23.33
CA LYS A 195 6.79 22.33 -24.19
C LYS A 195 8.30 22.57 -24.04
N TYR A 196 8.84 22.37 -22.86
CA TYR A 196 10.26 22.60 -22.55
C TYR A 196 11.08 21.28 -22.53
N GLY A 197 10.48 20.19 -23.03
CA GLY A 197 11.06 18.84 -22.97
C GLY A 197 11.05 18.23 -21.56
N LEU A 198 11.78 17.15 -21.43
CA LEU A 198 11.86 16.36 -20.20
C LEU A 198 13.24 16.50 -19.56
N GLU A 199 13.28 16.43 -18.24
CA GLU A 199 14.47 16.26 -17.43
C GLU A 199 14.66 14.78 -17.15
N PHE A 200 15.86 14.29 -17.32
CA PHE A 200 16.20 12.88 -17.15
C PHE A 200 17.16 12.67 -15.99
N SER A 201 17.00 11.54 -15.31
CA SER A 201 17.94 11.08 -14.29
C SER A 201 19.33 10.82 -14.87
N ASN A 202 20.36 10.83 -14.02
CA ASN A 202 21.74 10.56 -14.47
C ASN A 202 21.86 9.18 -15.16
N VAL A 203 21.10 8.19 -14.67
CA VAL A 203 21.07 6.87 -15.30
C VAL A 203 20.61 6.98 -16.76
N MET A 204 19.56 7.74 -17.06
CA MET A 204 19.09 7.91 -18.44
C MET A 204 20.06 8.74 -19.28
N LEU A 205 20.65 9.80 -18.72
CA LEU A 205 21.66 10.61 -19.40
C LEU A 205 22.85 9.77 -19.87
N ASN A 206 23.28 8.78 -19.07
CA ASN A 206 24.36 7.86 -19.41
C ASN A 206 24.04 6.96 -20.63
N TYR A 207 22.76 6.84 -21.00
CA TYR A 207 22.30 6.07 -22.16
C TYR A 207 21.89 6.94 -23.35
N GLY A 208 22.37 8.19 -23.38
CA GLY A 208 22.25 9.06 -24.53
C GLY A 208 21.04 9.99 -24.55
N PHE A 209 20.17 9.95 -23.52
CA PHE A 209 19.17 10.99 -23.33
C PHE A 209 19.84 12.33 -23.06
N LYS A 210 19.18 13.41 -23.44
CA LYS A 210 19.59 14.77 -23.11
C LYS A 210 18.40 15.51 -22.51
N ASN A 211 18.68 16.34 -21.51
CA ASN A 211 17.65 17.22 -20.96
C ASN A 211 17.08 18.13 -22.05
N GLY A 212 15.75 18.19 -22.13
CA GLY A 212 15.06 18.84 -23.23
C GLY A 212 14.55 17.92 -24.34
N ASP A 213 14.95 16.62 -24.36
CA ASP A 213 14.35 15.65 -25.27
C ASP A 213 12.89 15.40 -24.91
N ASN A 214 12.06 15.07 -25.91
CA ASN A 214 10.72 14.53 -25.73
C ASN A 214 10.66 13.07 -26.22
N ILE A 215 10.15 12.15 -25.42
CA ILE A 215 9.96 10.75 -25.81
C ILE A 215 8.73 10.65 -26.71
N VAL A 216 8.92 10.06 -27.91
CA VAL A 216 7.87 9.97 -28.94
C VAL A 216 7.36 8.54 -29.07
N LYS A 217 8.26 7.55 -29.14
CA LYS A 217 7.93 6.13 -29.34
C LYS A 217 8.82 5.24 -28.47
N ILE A 218 8.28 4.07 -28.11
CA ILE A 218 9.02 2.98 -27.48
C ILE A 218 8.72 1.70 -28.27
N ASP A 219 9.75 1.02 -28.78
CA ASP A 219 9.65 -0.13 -29.70
C ASP A 219 8.67 0.15 -30.86
N GLY A 220 8.77 1.34 -31.48
CA GLY A 220 7.90 1.77 -32.58
C GLY A 220 6.48 2.18 -32.19
N VAL A 221 6.04 1.95 -30.96
CA VAL A 221 4.70 2.30 -30.45
C VAL A 221 4.71 3.71 -29.87
N PRO A 222 3.83 4.62 -30.34
CA PRO A 222 3.70 5.95 -29.76
C PRO A 222 3.45 5.90 -28.23
N THR A 223 4.12 6.77 -27.51
CA THR A 223 4.00 6.86 -26.05
C THR A 223 3.34 8.18 -25.70
N ILE A 224 2.23 8.10 -24.95
CA ILE A 224 1.38 9.25 -24.67
C ILE A 224 1.70 9.86 -23.31
N TYR A 225 1.89 9.02 -22.28
CA TYR A 225 2.05 9.47 -20.91
C TYR A 225 3.37 9.03 -20.30
N ARG A 226 3.87 9.78 -19.32
CA ARG A 226 5.07 9.45 -18.55
C ARG A 226 4.98 8.07 -17.88
N SER A 227 3.80 7.73 -17.34
CA SER A 227 3.56 6.42 -16.74
C SER A 227 3.80 5.27 -17.73
N ASP A 228 3.43 5.46 -18.98
CA ASP A 228 3.62 4.44 -20.02
C ASP A 228 5.10 4.24 -20.33
N VAL A 229 5.91 5.31 -20.27
CA VAL A 229 7.37 5.22 -20.43
C VAL A 229 7.97 4.35 -19.34
N ILE A 230 7.63 4.65 -18.07
CA ILE A 230 8.16 3.93 -16.91
C ILE A 230 7.76 2.45 -16.97
N GLU A 231 6.49 2.17 -17.28
CA GLU A 231 5.99 0.79 -17.40
C GLU A 231 6.73 0.04 -18.51
N LYS A 232 6.80 0.60 -19.70
CA LYS A 232 7.45 -0.05 -20.86
C LYS A 232 8.93 -0.29 -20.64
N LEU A 233 9.68 0.68 -20.09
CA LEU A 233 11.13 0.57 -19.89
C LEU A 233 11.52 -0.32 -18.72
N LEU A 234 10.88 -0.10 -17.55
CA LEU A 234 11.32 -0.75 -16.32
C LEU A 234 10.65 -2.10 -16.09
N ILE A 235 9.40 -2.26 -16.55
CA ILE A 235 8.59 -3.43 -16.24
C ILE A 235 8.52 -4.38 -17.42
N ASP A 236 8.21 -3.84 -18.63
CA ASP A 236 8.11 -4.65 -19.84
C ASP A 236 9.48 -4.89 -20.52
N GLY A 237 10.55 -4.20 -20.05
CA GLY A 237 11.92 -4.38 -20.55
C GLY A 237 12.11 -3.97 -22.02
N LYS A 238 11.32 -2.99 -22.49
CA LYS A 238 11.44 -2.45 -23.83
C LYS A 238 12.74 -1.68 -23.99
N GLN A 239 13.40 -1.77 -25.15
CA GLN A 239 14.76 -1.30 -25.32
C GLN A 239 14.92 -0.15 -26.31
N ASN A 240 14.09 -0.08 -27.35
CA ASN A 240 14.28 0.92 -28.42
C ASN A 240 13.38 2.13 -28.16
N ILE A 241 13.99 3.31 -28.04
CA ILE A 241 13.29 4.54 -27.70
C ILE A 241 13.60 5.58 -28.76
N THR A 242 12.56 6.16 -29.36
CA THR A 242 12.71 7.30 -30.25
C THR A 242 12.39 8.58 -29.49
N VAL A 243 13.34 9.51 -29.42
CA VAL A 243 13.18 10.83 -28.82
C VAL A 243 13.17 11.91 -29.91
N SER A 244 12.47 13.02 -29.67
CA SER A 244 12.59 14.26 -30.43
C SER A 244 13.57 15.18 -29.72
N ARG A 245 14.68 15.47 -30.37
CA ARG A 245 15.77 16.37 -29.94
C ARG A 245 15.90 17.48 -30.92
N ASN A 246 15.65 18.73 -30.55
CA ASN A 246 15.69 19.89 -31.48
C ASN A 246 14.90 19.66 -32.78
N ASN A 247 13.70 19.04 -32.65
CA ASN A 247 12.80 18.67 -33.76
C ASN A 247 13.36 17.56 -34.69
N GLN A 248 14.46 16.89 -34.35
CA GLN A 248 14.97 15.72 -35.04
C GLN A 248 14.70 14.45 -34.24
N LEU A 249 14.36 13.37 -34.94
CA LEU A 249 14.17 12.07 -34.27
C LEU A 249 15.52 11.39 -34.07
N VAL A 250 15.75 10.93 -32.84
CA VAL A 250 16.97 10.20 -32.46
C VAL A 250 16.54 8.90 -31.82
N ASP A 251 17.08 7.79 -32.29
CA ASP A 251 16.82 6.47 -31.69
C ASP A 251 17.92 6.14 -30.68
N LEU A 252 17.48 5.68 -29.53
CA LEU A 252 18.30 5.26 -28.37
C LEU A 252 17.97 3.82 -28.03
N THR A 253 18.98 3.03 -27.65
CA THR A 253 18.80 1.63 -27.27
C THR A 253 19.24 1.42 -25.82
N MET A 254 18.33 0.90 -25.00
CA MET A 254 18.59 0.57 -23.60
C MET A 254 19.12 -0.86 -23.49
N PRO A 255 20.04 -1.12 -22.56
CA PRO A 255 20.49 -2.48 -22.30
C PRO A 255 19.39 -3.33 -21.67
N ALA A 256 19.46 -4.65 -21.83
CA ALA A 256 18.46 -5.57 -21.26
C ALA A 256 18.36 -5.51 -19.73
N ASP A 257 19.44 -5.12 -19.05
CA ASP A 257 19.50 -4.95 -17.59
C ASP A 257 19.19 -3.51 -17.13
N PHE A 258 18.60 -2.66 -17.99
CA PHE A 258 18.35 -1.25 -17.70
C PHE A 258 17.52 -1.06 -16.42
N SER A 259 16.46 -1.85 -16.23
CA SER A 259 15.64 -1.78 -15.01
C SER A 259 16.45 -2.01 -13.73
N GLN A 260 17.42 -2.95 -13.76
CA GLN A 260 18.31 -3.22 -12.62
C GLN A 260 19.23 -2.02 -12.32
N LYS A 261 19.73 -1.37 -13.36
CA LYS A 261 20.60 -0.18 -13.24
C LYS A 261 19.84 1.00 -12.67
N VAL A 262 18.58 1.20 -13.08
CA VAL A 262 17.70 2.23 -12.51
C VAL A 262 17.44 1.95 -11.03
N LEU A 263 17.11 0.70 -10.67
CA LEU A 263 16.88 0.32 -9.26
C LEU A 263 18.15 0.48 -8.41
N ALA A 264 19.32 0.19 -8.97
CA ALA A 264 20.60 0.32 -8.28
C ALA A 264 20.97 1.80 -8.01
N ALA A 265 20.65 2.69 -8.96
CA ALA A 265 20.96 4.12 -8.86
C ALA A 265 20.15 4.83 -7.78
N ARG A 266 18.93 4.35 -7.47
CA ARG A 266 18.04 4.91 -6.43
C ARG A 266 17.74 6.40 -6.60
N GLU A 267 17.76 6.89 -7.83
CA GLU A 267 17.37 8.27 -8.11
C GLU A 267 15.86 8.43 -7.91
N PRO A 268 15.40 9.56 -7.30
CA PRO A 268 13.99 9.72 -6.91
C PRO A 268 13.05 9.78 -8.11
N ASP A 269 13.49 10.45 -9.18
CA ASP A 269 12.70 10.65 -10.40
C ASP A 269 13.50 10.21 -11.62
N LEU A 270 12.97 9.26 -12.38
CA LEU A 270 13.58 8.82 -13.63
C LEU A 270 13.42 9.89 -14.73
N ILE A 271 12.24 10.49 -14.78
CA ILE A 271 11.83 11.50 -15.77
C ILE A 271 10.94 12.51 -15.09
N SER A 272 11.17 13.80 -15.31
CA SER A 272 10.28 14.88 -14.89
C SER A 272 10.11 15.92 -15.99
N GLU A 273 9.11 16.76 -15.87
CA GLU A 273 8.82 17.84 -16.82
C GLU A 273 9.72 19.03 -16.52
N ARG A 274 10.24 19.66 -17.58
CA ARG A 274 10.97 20.92 -17.49
C ARG A 274 10.00 22.09 -17.58
N PHE A 275 10.23 23.14 -16.78
CA PHE A 275 9.37 24.32 -16.73
C PHE A 275 10.18 25.57 -16.35
N PRO A 276 9.70 26.80 -16.70
CA PRO A 276 10.39 28.03 -16.35
C PRO A 276 10.37 28.30 -14.86
N PHE A 277 11.42 28.99 -14.35
CA PHE A 277 11.48 29.36 -12.95
C PHE A 277 10.83 30.72 -12.72
N VAL A 278 9.53 30.75 -12.47
CA VAL A 278 8.81 31.94 -12.04
C VAL A 278 8.38 31.76 -10.60
N ILE A 279 8.61 32.78 -9.78
CA ILE A 279 8.35 32.75 -8.34
C ILE A 279 6.84 32.87 -8.09
N ASP A 280 6.26 31.91 -7.38
CA ASP A 280 4.90 31.96 -6.84
C ASP A 280 4.88 32.56 -5.43
N GLU A 281 5.80 32.09 -4.55
CA GLU A 281 5.84 32.54 -3.16
C GLU A 281 7.27 32.75 -2.69
N VAL A 282 7.49 33.78 -1.87
CA VAL A 282 8.77 34.08 -1.23
C VAL A 282 8.66 33.81 0.27
N SER A 283 9.49 32.92 0.80
CA SER A 283 9.54 32.58 2.21
C SER A 283 10.32 33.59 3.02
N ALA A 284 9.75 34.10 4.11
CA ALA A 284 10.42 35.02 5.01
C ALA A 284 11.71 34.41 5.62
N GLY A 285 12.73 35.25 5.84
CA GLY A 285 14.01 34.84 6.45
C GLY A 285 15.03 34.24 5.48
N PHE A 286 14.65 33.89 4.26
CA PHE A 286 15.54 33.34 3.24
C PHE A 286 16.20 34.43 2.37
N PRO A 287 17.25 34.08 1.60
CA PRO A 287 17.98 35.05 0.76
C PRO A 287 17.12 35.84 -0.19
N ALA A 288 16.10 35.23 -0.83
CA ALA A 288 15.19 35.89 -1.77
C ALA A 288 14.43 37.07 -1.13
N ALA A 289 13.95 36.90 0.10
CA ALA A 289 13.27 37.96 0.84
C ALA A 289 14.19 39.14 1.16
N LYS A 290 15.48 38.87 1.48
CA LYS A 290 16.47 39.91 1.81
C LYS A 290 16.79 40.81 0.63
N VAL A 291 16.68 40.29 -0.61
CA VAL A 291 16.94 41.04 -1.84
C VAL A 291 15.65 41.49 -2.54
N ASN A 292 14.52 41.39 -1.84
CA ASN A 292 13.20 41.86 -2.31
C ASN A 292 12.73 41.22 -3.64
N LEU A 293 13.01 39.89 -3.82
CA LEU A 293 12.35 39.14 -4.88
C LEU A 293 10.85 39.01 -4.57
N GLN A 294 10.04 38.96 -5.60
CA GLN A 294 8.56 39.04 -5.52
C GLN A 294 7.91 37.92 -6.34
N THR A 295 6.66 37.61 -5.99
CA THR A 295 5.79 36.77 -6.82
C THR A 295 5.70 37.32 -8.23
N GLY A 296 5.85 36.47 -9.24
CA GLY A 296 5.87 36.83 -10.66
C GLY A 296 7.27 37.16 -11.23
N ASP A 297 8.31 37.22 -10.40
CA ASP A 297 9.69 37.35 -10.90
C ASP A 297 10.08 36.07 -11.63
N SER A 298 10.54 36.21 -12.89
CA SER A 298 11.06 35.09 -13.68
C SER A 298 12.59 35.10 -13.66
N ILE A 299 13.18 34.07 -13.05
CA ILE A 299 14.65 33.93 -13.02
C ILE A 299 15.15 33.49 -14.39
N ILE A 300 16.14 34.22 -14.94
CA ILE A 300 16.65 34.02 -16.29
C ILE A 300 18.14 33.80 -16.35
N GLY A 301 18.87 33.82 -15.23
CA GLY A 301 20.30 33.56 -15.25
C GLY A 301 20.97 33.72 -13.90
N ILE A 302 22.14 33.12 -13.79
CA ILE A 302 23.03 33.19 -12.63
C ILE A 302 24.46 33.45 -13.11
N ASN A 303 25.16 34.40 -12.51
CA ASN A 303 26.56 34.73 -12.79
C ASN A 303 26.85 34.96 -14.28
N GLY A 304 25.93 35.62 -14.99
CA GLY A 304 26.03 35.86 -16.44
C GLY A 304 25.69 34.70 -17.34
N LYS A 305 25.42 33.50 -16.80
CA LYS A 305 24.99 32.33 -17.54
C LYS A 305 23.46 32.38 -17.74
N PRO A 306 22.96 32.42 -18.98
CA PRO A 306 21.52 32.44 -19.22
C PRO A 306 20.91 31.08 -18.91
N LEU A 307 19.94 31.07 -17.99
CA LEU A 307 19.23 29.85 -17.52
C LEU A 307 17.76 30.23 -17.31
N THR A 308 16.87 29.55 -17.98
CA THR A 308 15.44 29.85 -17.91
C THR A 308 14.60 28.73 -17.31
N ILE A 309 15.19 27.55 -17.17
CA ILE A 309 14.53 26.33 -16.70
C ILE A 309 14.83 26.09 -15.21
N TYR A 310 13.80 25.79 -14.45
CA TYR A 310 13.88 25.55 -13.00
C TYR A 310 14.97 24.56 -12.63
N GLN A 311 15.03 23.41 -13.29
CA GLN A 311 15.99 22.36 -12.98
C GLN A 311 17.44 22.81 -13.22
N ASP A 312 17.70 23.56 -14.27
CA ASP A 312 19.04 24.07 -14.58
C ASP A 312 19.46 25.13 -13.57
N ILE A 313 18.53 26.00 -13.17
CA ILE A 313 18.77 27.04 -12.15
C ILE A 313 19.07 26.40 -10.79
N VAL A 314 18.29 25.38 -10.39
CA VAL A 314 18.54 24.69 -9.12
C VAL A 314 19.93 24.01 -9.09
N LYS A 315 20.36 23.41 -10.20
CA LYS A 315 21.71 22.84 -10.32
C LYS A 315 22.80 23.89 -10.19
N GLU A 316 22.61 25.07 -10.80
CA GLU A 316 23.57 26.17 -10.70
C GLU A 316 23.64 26.78 -9.29
N LEU A 317 22.47 26.92 -8.60
CA LEU A 317 22.42 27.33 -7.21
C LEU A 317 23.17 26.36 -6.31
N ASP A 318 22.94 25.04 -6.50
CA ASP A 318 23.62 23.99 -5.74
C ASP A 318 25.14 24.01 -5.93
N ALA A 319 25.63 24.30 -7.12
CA ALA A 319 27.04 24.47 -7.44
C ALA A 319 27.65 25.74 -6.82
N SER A 320 26.80 26.72 -6.45
CA SER A 320 27.20 28.02 -5.91
C SER A 320 26.99 28.15 -4.41
N ARG A 321 26.99 27.04 -3.65
CA ARG A 321 26.84 27.03 -2.18
C ARG A 321 27.86 27.93 -1.49
N ASN A 322 27.43 28.63 -0.44
CA ASN A 322 28.24 29.51 0.38
C ASN A 322 28.93 30.67 -0.40
N THR A 323 28.44 30.98 -1.60
CA THR A 323 28.95 32.08 -2.42
C THR A 323 27.93 33.19 -2.63
N GLN A 324 28.41 34.37 -3.01
CA GLN A 324 27.56 35.42 -3.52
C GLN A 324 27.39 35.23 -5.02
N ILE A 325 26.16 35.28 -5.51
CA ILE A 325 25.79 35.13 -6.92
C ILE A 325 25.16 36.40 -7.46
N ASP A 326 25.34 36.66 -8.75
CA ASP A 326 24.59 37.64 -9.52
C ASP A 326 23.36 36.96 -10.13
N LEU A 327 22.16 37.28 -9.63
CA LEU A 327 20.89 36.71 -10.06
C LEU A 327 20.19 37.64 -11.03
N ASN A 328 19.97 37.18 -12.25
CA ASN A 328 19.23 37.89 -13.28
C ASN A 328 17.77 37.41 -13.33
N TYR A 329 16.82 38.33 -13.33
CA TYR A 329 15.40 38.02 -13.38
C TYR A 329 14.62 39.10 -14.17
N ILE A 330 13.43 38.71 -14.62
CA ILE A 330 12.48 39.60 -15.28
C ILE A 330 11.37 39.92 -14.29
N ARG A 331 11.11 41.23 -14.08
CA ARG A 331 9.97 41.76 -13.32
C ARG A 331 9.18 42.71 -14.19
N LYS A 332 7.89 42.43 -14.43
CA LYS A 332 7.00 43.24 -15.27
C LYS A 332 7.59 43.61 -16.64
N GLY A 333 8.29 42.65 -17.25
CA GLY A 333 8.95 42.81 -18.54
C GLY A 333 10.32 43.47 -18.55
N ALA A 334 10.78 44.03 -17.43
CA ALA A 334 12.13 44.61 -17.31
C ALA A 334 13.15 43.58 -16.78
N VAL A 335 14.31 43.50 -17.42
CA VAL A 335 15.43 42.68 -16.94
C VAL A 335 16.09 43.40 -15.78
N MET A 336 16.24 42.72 -14.68
CA MET A 336 16.84 43.19 -13.45
C MET A 336 17.93 42.24 -12.97
N MET A 337 18.85 42.74 -12.16
CA MET A 337 19.94 41.97 -11.54
C MET A 337 20.01 42.34 -10.08
N THR A 338 20.26 41.30 -9.24
CA THR A 338 20.53 41.49 -7.81
C THR A 338 21.61 40.53 -7.34
N LYS A 339 22.33 40.94 -6.28
CA LYS A 339 23.33 40.05 -5.64
C LYS A 339 22.68 39.30 -4.50
N VAL A 340 22.82 37.99 -4.49
CA VAL A 340 22.25 37.10 -3.49
C VAL A 340 23.35 36.34 -2.80
N GLN A 341 23.43 36.43 -1.48
CA GLN A 341 24.33 35.58 -0.69
C GLN A 341 23.64 34.25 -0.41
N LEU A 342 24.18 33.14 -0.91
CA LEU A 342 23.71 31.80 -0.61
C LEU A 342 24.39 31.26 0.64
N ASP A 343 23.69 30.42 1.38
CA ASP A 343 24.18 29.63 2.50
C ASP A 343 24.61 28.22 2.08
N GLU A 344 24.91 27.36 3.03
CA GLU A 344 25.26 25.95 2.83
C GLU A 344 24.13 25.13 2.18
N THR A 345 22.88 25.59 2.31
CA THR A 345 21.71 24.91 1.73
C THR A 345 21.47 25.29 0.27
N ALA A 346 22.09 26.35 -0.22
CA ALA A 346 21.90 26.94 -1.56
C ALA A 346 20.45 27.29 -1.91
N LYS A 347 19.59 27.47 -0.91
CA LYS A 347 18.15 27.72 -1.13
C LYS A 347 17.89 29.22 -1.18
N LEU A 348 17.26 29.67 -2.27
CA LEU A 348 16.74 31.03 -2.37
C LEU A 348 15.59 31.28 -1.38
N GLY A 349 14.83 30.25 -1.01
CA GLY A 349 13.63 30.37 -0.17
C GLY A 349 12.43 30.86 -0.97
N VAL A 350 12.28 30.37 -2.17
CA VAL A 350 11.12 30.64 -3.04
C VAL A 350 10.46 29.33 -3.45
N ARG A 351 9.15 29.38 -3.64
CA ARG A 351 8.38 28.33 -4.30
C ARG A 351 8.13 28.79 -5.74
N PRO A 352 8.47 27.97 -6.77
CA PRO A 352 8.07 28.27 -8.14
C PRO A 352 6.57 27.99 -8.34
N PHE A 353 5.98 28.58 -9.36
CA PHE A 353 4.69 28.13 -9.89
C PHE A 353 4.77 26.64 -10.26
N SER A 354 3.64 25.96 -10.16
CA SER A 354 3.55 24.53 -10.47
C SER A 354 3.82 24.28 -11.97
N PRO A 355 4.43 23.14 -12.35
CA PRO A 355 4.45 22.71 -13.75
C PRO A 355 3.07 22.72 -14.41
N ALA A 356 2.01 22.50 -13.66
CA ALA A 356 0.63 22.57 -14.13
C ALA A 356 0.22 23.95 -14.69
N ASP A 357 0.86 25.01 -14.21
CA ASP A 357 0.57 26.38 -14.67
C ASP A 357 1.15 26.69 -16.06
N TYR A 358 2.12 25.88 -16.51
CA TYR A 358 2.83 26.06 -17.79
C TYR A 358 2.55 25.00 -18.83
N LEU A 359 2.06 23.86 -18.39
CA LEU A 359 1.86 22.69 -19.23
C LEU A 359 0.35 22.50 -19.47
N ALA A 360 -0.01 22.20 -20.70
CA ALA A 360 -1.40 21.91 -21.04
C ALA A 360 -1.79 20.54 -20.45
N ILE A 361 -2.19 20.57 -19.18
CA ILE A 361 -2.74 19.41 -18.50
C ILE A 361 -4.19 19.22 -18.95
N ASN A 362 -4.51 18.01 -19.38
CA ASN A 362 -5.87 17.63 -19.69
C ASN A 362 -6.53 17.14 -18.42
N HIS A 363 -7.43 17.94 -17.84
CA HIS A 363 -8.31 17.54 -16.75
C HIS A 363 -9.54 16.83 -17.33
N VAL A 364 -9.79 15.61 -16.92
CA VAL A 364 -10.99 14.84 -17.28
C VAL A 364 -11.85 14.68 -16.05
N GLN A 365 -13.00 15.36 -16.03
CA GLN A 365 -14.02 15.17 -15.01
C GLN A 365 -14.99 14.07 -15.47
N TYR A 366 -15.23 13.10 -14.60
CA TYR A 366 -16.16 12.01 -14.88
C TYR A 366 -17.52 12.26 -14.24
N GLY A 367 -18.60 12.03 -14.99
CA GLY A 367 -19.94 11.94 -14.42
C GLY A 367 -20.11 10.70 -13.56
N PHE A 368 -21.17 10.64 -12.74
CA PHE A 368 -21.39 9.53 -11.81
C PHE A 368 -21.36 8.15 -12.51
N PHE A 369 -22.10 8.00 -13.61
CA PHE A 369 -22.14 6.71 -14.35
C PHE A 369 -20.86 6.44 -15.16
N GLU A 370 -20.15 7.48 -15.58
CA GLU A 370 -18.89 7.35 -16.31
C GLU A 370 -17.73 6.96 -15.40
N SER A 371 -17.77 7.42 -14.15
CA SER A 371 -16.72 7.11 -13.16
C SER A 371 -16.65 5.62 -12.79
N MET A 372 -17.78 4.91 -12.83
CA MET A 372 -17.83 3.49 -12.48
C MET A 372 -16.96 2.61 -13.42
N PRO A 373 -17.18 2.59 -14.74
CA PRO A 373 -16.32 1.82 -15.64
C PRO A 373 -14.89 2.37 -15.69
N ALA A 374 -14.69 3.68 -15.53
CA ALA A 374 -13.37 4.27 -15.46
C ALA A 374 -12.59 3.81 -14.22
N GLY A 375 -13.24 3.77 -13.04
CA GLY A 375 -12.66 3.27 -11.80
C GLY A 375 -12.31 1.78 -11.86
N VAL A 376 -13.19 0.97 -12.43
CA VAL A 376 -12.92 -0.47 -12.68
C VAL A 376 -11.71 -0.63 -13.59
N LYS A 377 -11.63 0.11 -14.69
CA LYS A 377 -10.48 0.10 -15.61
C LYS A 377 -9.20 0.55 -14.93
N TYR A 378 -9.28 1.59 -14.10
CA TYR A 378 -8.13 2.10 -13.34
C TYR A 378 -7.64 1.07 -12.32
N CYS A 379 -8.56 0.46 -11.56
CA CYS A 379 -8.26 -0.62 -10.62
C CYS A 379 -7.57 -1.80 -11.31
N TRP A 380 -8.09 -2.24 -12.45
CA TRP A 380 -7.50 -3.33 -13.23
C TRP A 380 -6.10 -2.99 -13.76
N LYS A 381 -5.92 -1.76 -14.28
CA LYS A 381 -4.59 -1.27 -14.70
C LYS A 381 -3.62 -1.27 -13.51
N THR A 382 -4.05 -0.80 -12.35
CA THR A 382 -3.24 -0.80 -11.12
C THR A 382 -2.84 -2.21 -10.71
N LEU A 383 -3.79 -3.16 -10.69
CA LEU A 383 -3.51 -4.56 -10.36
C LEU A 383 -2.49 -5.16 -11.34
N THR A 384 -2.71 -5.03 -12.65
CA THR A 384 -1.81 -5.59 -13.67
C THR A 384 -0.41 -4.99 -13.60
N SER A 385 -0.29 -3.69 -13.39
CA SER A 385 1.00 -3.02 -13.18
C SER A 385 1.68 -3.50 -11.90
N TYR A 386 0.94 -3.68 -10.81
CA TYR A 386 1.50 -4.20 -9.55
C TYR A 386 1.99 -5.65 -9.69
N VAL A 387 1.21 -6.53 -10.33
CA VAL A 387 1.63 -7.91 -10.63
C VAL A 387 2.90 -7.97 -11.46
N LYS A 388 3.01 -7.11 -12.48
CA LYS A 388 4.23 -7.01 -13.28
C LYS A 388 5.43 -6.52 -12.45
N GLN A 389 5.23 -5.49 -11.61
CA GLN A 389 6.27 -4.95 -10.73
C GLN A 389 6.72 -5.96 -9.68
N PHE A 390 5.82 -6.83 -9.19
CA PHE A 390 6.14 -7.85 -8.19
C PHE A 390 7.25 -8.80 -8.65
N LYS A 391 7.41 -9.01 -9.97
CA LYS A 391 8.54 -9.78 -10.52
C LYS A 391 9.90 -9.16 -10.18
N LEU A 392 9.97 -7.84 -10.04
CA LEU A 392 11.22 -7.14 -9.71
C LEU A 392 11.71 -7.46 -8.30
N VAL A 393 10.81 -7.82 -7.38
CA VAL A 393 11.16 -8.20 -6.00
C VAL A 393 12.11 -9.38 -5.96
N PHE A 394 12.03 -10.31 -6.92
CA PHE A 394 12.90 -11.47 -7.03
C PHE A 394 14.27 -11.18 -7.65
N THR A 395 14.54 -9.93 -7.98
CA THR A 395 15.85 -9.51 -8.49
C THR A 395 16.73 -8.97 -7.36
N LYS A 396 18.05 -9.02 -7.55
CA LYS A 396 19.03 -8.58 -6.53
C LYS A 396 18.81 -7.13 -6.08
N GLU A 397 18.52 -6.22 -7.01
CA GLU A 397 18.34 -4.81 -6.68
C GLU A 397 16.89 -4.51 -6.24
N GLY A 398 15.90 -5.21 -6.79
CA GLY A 398 14.51 -5.06 -6.38
C GLY A 398 14.24 -5.52 -4.96
N SER A 399 14.85 -6.63 -4.50
CA SER A 399 14.72 -7.10 -3.11
C SER A 399 15.21 -6.06 -2.09
N LYS A 400 16.24 -5.26 -2.42
CA LYS A 400 16.73 -4.16 -1.58
C LYS A 400 15.76 -2.98 -1.49
N GLN A 401 14.79 -2.89 -2.41
CA GLN A 401 13.76 -1.84 -2.41
C GLN A 401 12.55 -2.19 -1.57
N LEU A 402 12.43 -3.44 -1.11
CA LEU A 402 11.36 -3.82 -0.20
C LEU A 402 11.35 -2.90 1.01
N GLY A 403 10.19 -2.27 1.24
CA GLY A 403 9.94 -1.41 2.36
C GLY A 403 8.88 -2.00 3.29
N GLY A 404 8.96 -1.66 4.57
CA GLY A 404 7.98 -1.99 5.58
C GLY A 404 6.94 -0.89 5.78
N PHE A 405 6.36 -0.84 6.98
CA PHE A 405 5.34 0.15 7.34
C PHE A 405 5.84 1.60 7.22
N GLY A 406 7.13 1.84 7.50
CA GLY A 406 7.74 3.17 7.36
C GLY A 406 7.75 3.66 5.91
N SER A 407 8.08 2.79 4.96
CA SER A 407 8.05 3.09 3.53
C SER A 407 6.63 3.32 3.03
N ILE A 408 5.67 2.48 3.43
CA ILE A 408 4.25 2.65 3.09
C ILE A 408 3.72 3.96 3.67
N GLY A 409 4.05 4.28 4.93
CA GLY A 409 3.64 5.53 5.58
C GLY A 409 4.18 6.78 4.87
N LYS A 410 5.37 6.71 4.26
CA LYS A 410 5.94 7.81 3.47
C LYS A 410 5.19 8.09 2.16
N MET A 411 4.39 7.16 1.66
CA MET A 411 3.54 7.36 0.48
C MET A 411 2.36 8.31 0.78
N PHE A 412 1.94 8.41 2.04
CA PHE A 412 0.92 9.37 2.45
C PHE A 412 1.48 10.79 2.56
N PRO A 413 0.68 11.82 2.24
CA PRO A 413 1.12 13.21 2.24
C PRO A 413 1.44 13.71 3.66
N LYS A 414 2.26 14.76 3.73
CA LYS A 414 2.65 15.42 4.99
C LYS A 414 1.52 16.25 5.61
N ILE A 415 0.61 16.73 4.77
CA ILE A 415 -0.60 17.47 5.12
C ILE A 415 -1.77 16.60 4.70
N TRP A 416 -2.87 16.66 5.45
CA TRP A 416 -4.05 15.86 5.13
C TRP A 416 -4.65 16.25 3.78
N ASP A 417 -4.70 15.30 2.86
CA ASP A 417 -5.29 15.42 1.53
C ASP A 417 -6.21 14.23 1.28
N TRP A 418 -7.49 14.49 1.13
CA TRP A 418 -8.50 13.45 0.97
C TRP A 418 -8.40 12.69 -0.35
N GLN A 419 -8.03 13.37 -1.45
CA GLN A 419 -7.85 12.71 -2.75
C GLN A 419 -6.70 11.71 -2.68
N VAL A 420 -5.56 12.14 -2.15
CA VAL A 420 -4.38 11.28 -1.99
C VAL A 420 -4.65 10.16 -0.99
N PHE A 421 -5.32 10.47 0.15
CA PHE A 421 -5.69 9.46 1.15
C PHE A 421 -6.51 8.32 0.54
N TRP A 422 -7.60 8.64 -0.17
CA TRP A 422 -8.45 7.63 -0.79
C TRP A 422 -7.75 6.91 -1.95
N SER A 423 -6.94 7.61 -2.75
CA SER A 423 -6.15 6.98 -3.81
C SER A 423 -5.14 5.97 -3.26
N MET A 424 -4.45 6.31 -2.15
CA MET A 424 -3.54 5.40 -1.47
C MET A 424 -4.29 4.23 -0.81
N THR A 425 -5.44 4.48 -0.21
CA THR A 425 -6.28 3.42 0.36
C THR A 425 -6.74 2.43 -0.72
N ALA A 426 -7.15 2.91 -1.90
CA ALA A 426 -7.51 2.06 -3.02
C ALA A 426 -6.31 1.23 -3.53
N LEU A 427 -5.13 1.85 -3.63
CA LEU A 427 -3.90 1.16 -4.00
C LEU A 427 -3.56 0.06 -2.99
N LEU A 428 -3.59 0.36 -1.69
CA LEU A 428 -3.35 -0.63 -0.64
C LEU A 428 -4.38 -1.75 -0.66
N SER A 429 -5.64 -1.45 -1.00
CA SER A 429 -6.69 -2.45 -1.16
C SER A 429 -6.38 -3.43 -2.30
N VAL A 430 -5.90 -2.93 -3.45
CA VAL A 430 -5.43 -3.78 -4.57
C VAL A 430 -4.24 -4.64 -4.16
N ILE A 431 -3.26 -4.04 -3.47
CA ILE A 431 -2.07 -4.75 -2.98
C ILE A 431 -2.47 -5.87 -2.01
N LEU A 432 -3.34 -5.58 -1.05
CA LEU A 432 -3.82 -6.54 -0.06
C LEU A 432 -4.61 -7.68 -0.72
N ALA A 433 -5.47 -7.36 -1.69
CA ALA A 433 -6.20 -8.36 -2.47
C ALA A 433 -5.23 -9.29 -3.25
N PHE A 434 -4.22 -8.72 -3.90
CA PHE A 434 -3.22 -9.50 -4.62
C PHE A 434 -2.35 -10.36 -3.69
N MET A 435 -1.83 -9.78 -2.59
CA MET A 435 -0.97 -10.50 -1.66
C MET A 435 -1.71 -11.67 -1.00
N ASN A 436 -2.97 -11.45 -0.58
CA ASN A 436 -3.79 -12.51 0.00
C ASN A 436 -4.23 -13.56 -1.02
N PHE A 437 -4.18 -13.27 -2.31
CA PHE A 437 -4.45 -14.27 -3.36
C PHE A 437 -3.22 -15.15 -3.69
N LEU A 438 -2.03 -14.77 -3.25
CA LEU A 438 -0.82 -15.58 -3.46
C LEU A 438 -0.96 -16.95 -2.78
N PRO A 439 -0.47 -18.04 -3.40
CA PRO A 439 -0.55 -19.40 -2.86
C PRO A 439 0.47 -19.64 -1.72
N ILE A 440 0.46 -18.72 -0.74
CA ILE A 440 1.34 -18.78 0.43
C ILE A 440 0.51 -19.27 1.62
N PRO A 441 0.84 -20.42 2.26
CA PRO A 441 0.19 -20.81 3.50
C PRO A 441 0.25 -19.70 4.55
N ALA A 442 -0.77 -19.59 5.38
CA ALA A 442 -1.06 -18.47 6.29
C ALA A 442 -1.70 -17.24 5.62
N LEU A 443 -1.85 -17.21 4.29
CA LEU A 443 -2.71 -16.27 3.57
C LEU A 443 -3.92 -17.01 2.98
N ASP A 444 -4.97 -16.28 2.61
CA ASP A 444 -6.19 -16.87 2.03
C ASP A 444 -5.90 -17.72 0.79
N GLY A 445 -4.98 -17.27 -0.06
CA GLY A 445 -4.55 -18.01 -1.26
C GLY A 445 -3.94 -19.36 -0.97
N GLY A 446 -3.33 -19.55 0.20
CA GLY A 446 -2.86 -20.86 0.66
C GLY A 446 -4.03 -21.82 0.91
N TYR A 447 -5.11 -21.35 1.54
CA TYR A 447 -6.33 -22.16 1.71
C TYR A 447 -7.00 -22.46 0.38
N VAL A 448 -7.04 -21.51 -0.54
CA VAL A 448 -7.54 -21.73 -1.90
C VAL A 448 -6.77 -22.86 -2.57
N LEU A 449 -5.45 -22.90 -2.45
CA LEU A 449 -4.62 -23.98 -2.99
C LEU A 449 -4.99 -25.35 -2.40
N PHE A 450 -5.22 -25.44 -1.09
CA PHE A 450 -5.66 -26.68 -0.45
C PHE A 450 -7.07 -27.11 -0.90
N LEU A 451 -7.99 -26.16 -1.12
CA LEU A 451 -9.32 -26.47 -1.65
C LEU A 451 -9.25 -26.94 -3.10
N ILE A 452 -8.36 -26.38 -3.93
CA ILE A 452 -8.12 -26.84 -5.30
C ILE A 452 -7.56 -28.27 -5.28
N TYR A 453 -6.60 -28.55 -4.39
CA TYR A 453 -6.09 -29.92 -4.22
C TYR A 453 -7.22 -30.90 -3.87
N GLU A 454 -8.10 -30.55 -2.91
CA GLU A 454 -9.24 -31.39 -2.52
C GLU A 454 -10.23 -31.57 -3.69
N LEU A 455 -10.48 -30.54 -4.48
CA LEU A 455 -11.34 -30.59 -5.66
C LEU A 455 -10.83 -31.57 -6.72
N ILE A 456 -9.51 -31.55 -6.97
CA ILE A 456 -8.86 -32.40 -7.99
C ILE A 456 -8.74 -33.85 -7.50
N THR A 457 -8.23 -34.04 -6.26
CA THR A 457 -7.91 -35.36 -5.73
C THR A 457 -9.11 -36.06 -5.08
N ARG A 458 -10.17 -35.30 -4.76
CA ARG A 458 -11.34 -35.73 -3.96
C ARG A 458 -10.95 -36.24 -2.57
N LYS A 459 -9.77 -35.88 -2.08
CA LYS A 459 -9.26 -36.23 -0.74
C LYS A 459 -8.95 -34.94 0.02
N LYS A 460 -9.42 -34.89 1.28
CA LYS A 460 -9.05 -33.80 2.17
C LYS A 460 -7.57 -33.87 2.50
N PRO A 461 -6.84 -32.75 2.50
CA PRO A 461 -5.47 -32.69 3.00
C PRO A 461 -5.43 -33.16 4.46
N ASN A 462 -4.31 -33.76 4.86
CA ASN A 462 -4.09 -34.16 6.26
C ASN A 462 -3.99 -32.90 7.14
N GLU A 463 -4.69 -32.89 8.27
CA GLU A 463 -4.73 -31.74 9.21
C GLU A 463 -3.33 -31.37 9.72
N LYS A 464 -2.48 -32.36 10.04
CA LYS A 464 -1.09 -32.09 10.44
C LYS A 464 -0.27 -31.44 9.32
N PHE A 465 -0.51 -31.82 8.07
CA PHE A 465 0.14 -31.17 6.92
C PHE A 465 -0.29 -29.72 6.78
N LEU A 466 -1.59 -29.41 6.95
CA LEU A 466 -2.11 -28.04 6.92
C LEU A 466 -1.46 -27.19 8.02
N GLU A 467 -1.37 -27.70 9.24
CA GLU A 467 -0.73 -27.03 10.37
C GLU A 467 0.75 -26.72 10.10
N TYR A 468 1.52 -27.72 9.65
CA TYR A 468 2.92 -27.49 9.30
C TYR A 468 3.08 -26.48 8.17
N ALA A 469 2.25 -26.58 7.13
CA ALA A 469 2.30 -25.63 6.01
C ALA A 469 2.00 -24.19 6.49
N GLN A 470 0.99 -24.02 7.34
CA GLN A 470 0.66 -22.71 7.92
C GLN A 470 1.77 -22.17 8.81
N THR A 471 2.35 -23.01 9.67
CA THR A 471 3.47 -22.61 10.52
C THR A 471 4.67 -22.14 9.69
N VAL A 472 5.02 -22.87 8.62
CA VAL A 472 6.08 -22.46 7.69
C VAL A 472 5.74 -21.17 6.97
N GLY A 473 4.49 -21.04 6.48
CA GLY A 473 4.02 -19.82 5.83
C GLY A 473 4.09 -18.62 6.76
N MET A 474 3.65 -18.77 8.01
CA MET A 474 3.72 -17.74 9.03
C MET A 474 5.16 -17.32 9.34
N MET A 475 6.08 -18.28 9.50
CA MET A 475 7.50 -17.99 9.69
C MET A 475 8.09 -17.21 8.51
N LEU A 476 7.71 -17.56 7.27
CA LEU A 476 8.14 -16.84 6.07
C LEU A 476 7.62 -15.42 6.06
N LEU A 477 6.33 -15.20 6.37
CA LEU A 477 5.73 -13.86 6.44
C LEU A 477 6.35 -13.00 7.55
N PHE A 478 6.58 -13.57 8.73
CA PHE A 478 7.29 -12.91 9.83
C PHE A 478 8.73 -12.54 9.44
N GLY A 479 9.45 -13.47 8.80
CA GLY A 479 10.78 -13.20 8.28
C GLY A 479 10.80 -12.05 7.27
N LEU A 480 9.84 -12.02 6.34
CA LEU A 480 9.68 -10.94 5.38
C LEU A 480 9.35 -9.60 6.06
N LEU A 481 8.46 -9.61 7.05
CA LEU A 481 8.08 -8.43 7.82
C LEU A 481 9.28 -7.84 8.58
N ILE A 482 10.06 -8.70 9.25
CA ILE A 482 11.29 -8.30 9.96
C ILE A 482 12.30 -7.72 8.97
N PHE A 483 12.50 -8.38 7.83
CA PHE A 483 13.41 -7.91 6.79
C PHE A 483 12.98 -6.55 6.23
N ALA A 484 11.71 -6.36 5.88
CA ALA A 484 11.20 -5.13 5.30
C ALA A 484 11.28 -3.94 6.29
N ASN A 485 10.85 -4.14 7.53
CA ASN A 485 10.94 -3.09 8.56
C ASN A 485 12.40 -2.83 9.00
N GLY A 486 13.24 -3.88 9.08
CA GLY A 486 14.68 -3.74 9.32
C GLY A 486 15.37 -2.91 8.23
N ASN A 487 15.00 -3.11 6.96
CA ASN A 487 15.48 -2.31 5.85
C ASN A 487 15.04 -0.84 5.94
N ASP A 488 13.81 -0.57 6.40
CA ASP A 488 13.33 0.79 6.64
C ASP A 488 14.13 1.48 7.75
N ILE A 489 14.38 0.80 8.86
CA ILE A 489 15.18 1.30 9.99
C ILE A 489 16.63 1.56 9.53
N PHE A 490 17.22 0.61 8.82
CA PHE A 490 18.58 0.77 8.28
C PHE A 490 18.69 2.00 7.37
N LYS A 491 17.73 2.19 6.45
CA LYS A 491 17.67 3.37 5.59
C LYS A 491 17.46 4.68 6.35
N ALA A 492 16.76 4.65 7.48
CA ALA A 492 16.52 5.83 8.31
C ALA A 492 17.73 6.26 9.14
N ILE A 493 18.58 5.30 9.52
CA ILE A 493 19.77 5.56 10.37
C ILE A 493 21.01 5.90 9.52
N PHE A 494 21.20 5.19 8.38
CA PHE A 494 22.44 5.26 7.59
C PHE A 494 22.30 6.02 6.27
N LYS A 495 21.17 6.67 6.03
CA LYS A 495 20.90 7.56 4.90
C LYS A 495 20.22 8.84 5.35
#